data_5ffd093845215d2e9fefbe50cb2e79de
#
_entry.id   5ffd093845215d2e9fefbe50cb2e79de
#
_cell.length_a   1.000
_cell.length_b   1.000
_cell.length_c   1.000
_cell.angle_alpha   90.00
_cell.angle_beta   90.00
_cell.angle_gamma   90.00
#
_symmetry.space_group_name_H-M   'P 1'
#
loop_
_entity.id
_entity.type
_entity.pdbx_description
1 polymer ?
#
loop_
_entity_poly.entity_id
_entity_poly.type
_entity_poly.pdbx_seq_one_letter_code
_entity_poly.pdbx_strand_id
1 'polypeptide(L)'
;MRFHGDWSGAFEEARQAQEWLLRPPPTPAVGEAYYEQGELHRLRGEFAAADAAYREGSRWGRRPEPGLALLLLARGRADAARTMIERALDEAADDIARVKVLPALAEIALAMGDRGRARDAVASLAASQEARPAPLLEATLARLDAEVLIADGDGKAALARLRTAETIWQELDAPYDLARVRAALGQVLLALGDGDGAALDFDAALRTFRDLGAEPDIHRVERIADRGASLPGGLSAREVEVLRMVAAGQTNRAIAAELGLSERTIDRHVSNIFAKLAVSSRASATAFAVEHDLA
;
A
#
# COMPACT_ATOMS: atom_id res chain seq x y z
N MET A 1 -17.44 12.16 4.67
CA MET A 1 -18.00 10.86 4.28
C MET A 1 -16.96 9.92 3.65
N ARG A 2 -16.47 10.12 2.42
CA ARG A 2 -15.47 9.22 1.81
C ARG A 2 -14.26 8.96 2.71
N PHE A 3 -13.70 9.99 3.33
CA PHE A 3 -12.57 9.90 4.24
C PHE A 3 -12.83 8.99 5.47
N HIS A 4 -14.05 9.04 6.03
CA HIS A 4 -14.46 8.22 7.19
C HIS A 4 -15.14 6.89 6.80
N GLY A 5 -14.95 6.44 5.56
CA GLY A 5 -15.43 5.11 5.12
C GLY A 5 -16.89 5.02 4.71
N ASP A 6 -17.69 6.07 4.83
CA ASP A 6 -19.05 6.08 4.29
C ASP A 6 -19.03 6.38 2.78
N TRP A 7 -18.61 5.39 1.99
CA TRP A 7 -18.52 5.56 0.54
C TRP A 7 -19.89 5.58 -0.14
N SER A 8 -20.86 4.89 0.41
CA SER A 8 -22.23 4.89 -0.13
C SER A 8 -22.91 6.23 0.09
N GLY A 9 -22.81 6.79 1.29
CA GLY A 9 -23.28 8.13 1.59
C GLY A 9 -22.54 9.20 0.79
N ALA A 10 -21.22 9.11 0.67
CA ALA A 10 -20.41 10.03 -0.13
C ALA A 10 -20.81 10.02 -1.61
N PHE A 11 -21.12 8.83 -2.17
CA PHE A 11 -21.57 8.72 -3.55
C PHE A 11 -22.95 9.37 -3.74
N GLU A 12 -23.87 9.10 -2.84
CA GLU A 12 -25.21 9.68 -2.90
C GLU A 12 -25.20 11.21 -2.75
N GLU A 13 -24.38 11.74 -1.84
CA GLU A 13 -24.18 13.19 -1.70
C GLU A 13 -23.58 13.83 -2.95
N ALA A 14 -22.56 13.20 -3.55
CA ALA A 14 -21.96 13.68 -4.79
C ALA A 14 -22.99 13.67 -5.93
N ARG A 15 -23.87 12.65 -5.99
CA ARG A 15 -24.97 12.58 -6.95
C ARG A 15 -26.01 13.70 -6.74
N GLN A 16 -26.44 13.90 -5.50
CA GLN A 16 -27.39 14.97 -5.16
C GLN A 16 -26.78 16.36 -5.42
N ALA A 17 -25.52 16.58 -5.08
CA ALA A 17 -24.82 17.81 -5.38
C ALA A 17 -24.77 18.07 -6.89
N GLN A 18 -24.48 17.04 -7.68
CA GLN A 18 -24.49 17.12 -9.14
C GLN A 18 -25.87 17.53 -9.67
N GLU A 19 -26.93 16.88 -9.25
CA GLU A 19 -28.30 17.20 -9.68
C GLU A 19 -28.70 18.63 -9.31
N TRP A 20 -28.31 19.09 -8.12
CA TRP A 20 -28.59 20.45 -7.67
C TRP A 20 -27.79 21.50 -8.44
N LEU A 21 -26.49 21.26 -8.65
CA LEU A 21 -25.57 22.19 -9.33
C LEU A 21 -25.80 22.28 -10.84
N LEU A 22 -26.47 21.29 -11.46
CA LEU A 22 -26.89 21.31 -12.86
C LEU A 22 -28.17 22.09 -13.10
N ARG A 23 -28.93 22.49 -12.05
CA ARG A 23 -30.12 23.34 -12.21
C ARG A 23 -29.73 24.69 -12.80
N PRO A 24 -30.57 25.24 -13.71
CA PRO A 24 -30.26 26.54 -14.36
C PRO A 24 -30.21 27.71 -13.36
N PRO A 25 -29.21 28.59 -13.47
CA PRO A 25 -28.01 28.45 -14.28
C PRO A 25 -27.02 27.44 -13.65
N PRO A 26 -26.50 26.48 -14.43
CA PRO A 26 -25.57 25.49 -13.91
C PRO A 26 -24.26 26.17 -13.49
N THR A 27 -23.56 25.59 -12.50
CA THR A 27 -22.32 26.14 -11.97
C THR A 27 -21.11 25.22 -12.22
N PRO A 28 -19.90 25.78 -12.44
CA PRO A 28 -18.67 24.98 -12.60
C PRO A 28 -18.36 24.07 -11.41
N ALA A 29 -18.92 24.35 -10.22
CA ALA A 29 -18.75 23.52 -9.03
C ALA A 29 -19.24 22.07 -9.22
N VAL A 30 -20.11 21.81 -10.21
CA VAL A 30 -20.53 20.45 -10.58
C VAL A 30 -19.33 19.57 -10.96
N GLY A 31 -18.24 20.16 -11.48
CA GLY A 31 -17.02 19.45 -11.79
C GLY A 31 -16.40 18.73 -10.60
N GLU A 32 -16.51 19.31 -9.40
CA GLU A 32 -16.03 18.67 -8.18
C GLU A 32 -16.88 17.43 -7.80
N ALA A 33 -18.20 17.52 -7.94
CA ALA A 33 -19.09 16.38 -7.70
C ALA A 33 -18.76 15.20 -8.64
N TYR A 34 -18.52 15.47 -9.93
CA TYR A 34 -18.05 14.45 -10.87
C TYR A 34 -16.69 13.87 -10.49
N TYR A 35 -15.75 14.71 -10.04
CA TYR A 35 -14.44 14.24 -9.59
C TYR A 35 -14.55 13.29 -8.39
N GLU A 36 -15.35 13.62 -7.39
CA GLU A 36 -15.57 12.76 -6.21
C GLU A 36 -16.24 11.42 -6.59
N GLN A 37 -17.20 11.44 -7.52
CA GLN A 37 -17.75 10.20 -8.09
C GLN A 37 -16.68 9.38 -8.80
N GLY A 38 -15.81 10.04 -9.59
CA GLY A 38 -14.68 9.40 -10.25
C GLY A 38 -13.73 8.72 -9.27
N GLU A 39 -13.42 9.35 -8.15
CA GLU A 39 -12.58 8.78 -7.08
C GLU A 39 -13.24 7.53 -6.46
N LEU A 40 -14.54 7.60 -6.12
CA LEU A 40 -15.27 6.47 -5.56
C LEU A 40 -15.33 5.29 -6.53
N HIS A 41 -15.66 5.53 -7.80
CA HIS A 41 -15.63 4.50 -8.84
C HIS A 41 -14.24 3.88 -9.02
N ARG A 42 -13.18 4.71 -9.02
CA ARG A 42 -11.79 4.23 -9.12
C ARG A 42 -11.42 3.32 -7.95
N LEU A 43 -11.75 3.72 -6.74
CA LEU A 43 -11.47 2.94 -5.52
C LEU A 43 -12.24 1.62 -5.49
N ARG A 44 -13.45 1.58 -6.07
CA ARG A 44 -14.26 0.36 -6.22
C ARG A 44 -13.84 -0.52 -7.41
N GLY A 45 -12.91 -0.08 -8.26
CA GLY A 45 -12.52 -0.83 -9.45
C GLY A 45 -13.45 -0.65 -10.65
N GLU A 46 -14.42 0.23 -10.57
CA GLU A 46 -15.39 0.55 -11.62
C GLU A 46 -14.77 1.53 -12.65
N PHE A 47 -13.67 1.09 -13.27
CA PHE A 47 -12.76 1.96 -14.02
C PHE A 47 -13.39 2.66 -15.22
N ALA A 48 -14.41 2.08 -15.87
CA ALA A 48 -15.11 2.72 -16.97
C ALA A 48 -15.97 3.90 -16.47
N ALA A 49 -16.65 3.74 -15.36
CA ALA A 49 -17.43 4.78 -14.72
C ALA A 49 -16.54 5.91 -14.18
N ALA A 50 -15.40 5.55 -13.56
CA ALA A 50 -14.40 6.53 -13.11
C ALA A 50 -13.89 7.42 -14.26
N ASP A 51 -13.53 6.83 -15.39
CA ASP A 51 -13.06 7.56 -16.57
C ASP A 51 -14.14 8.51 -17.12
N ALA A 52 -15.39 8.05 -17.19
CA ALA A 52 -16.51 8.88 -17.61
C ALA A 52 -16.72 10.07 -16.66
N ALA A 53 -16.69 9.83 -15.36
CA ALA A 53 -16.87 10.86 -14.34
C ALA A 53 -15.74 11.92 -14.40
N TYR A 54 -14.46 11.50 -14.52
CA TYR A 54 -13.36 12.46 -14.67
C TYR A 54 -13.47 13.30 -15.96
N ARG A 55 -13.93 12.71 -17.08
CA ARG A 55 -14.15 13.46 -18.32
C ARG A 55 -15.25 14.48 -18.15
N GLU A 56 -16.36 14.12 -17.52
CA GLU A 56 -17.43 15.07 -17.23
C GLU A 56 -16.94 16.20 -16.32
N GLY A 57 -16.22 15.89 -15.25
CA GLY A 57 -15.58 16.90 -14.39
C GLY A 57 -14.70 17.86 -15.17
N SER A 58 -13.93 17.35 -16.13
CA SER A 58 -13.06 18.17 -16.98
C SER A 58 -13.82 19.12 -17.91
N ARG A 59 -15.00 18.74 -18.41
CA ARG A 59 -15.88 19.63 -19.18
C ARG A 59 -16.35 20.85 -18.38
N TRP A 60 -16.40 20.70 -17.06
CA TRP A 60 -16.74 21.76 -16.12
C TRP A 60 -15.53 22.50 -15.56
N GLY A 61 -14.34 22.26 -16.12
CA GLY A 61 -13.10 22.94 -15.74
C GLY A 61 -12.37 22.33 -14.53
N ARG A 62 -12.88 21.21 -13.98
CA ARG A 62 -12.17 20.49 -12.89
C ARG A 62 -11.02 19.67 -13.47
N ARG A 63 -9.80 19.92 -13.00
CA ARG A 63 -8.65 19.11 -13.39
C ARG A 63 -8.81 17.68 -12.91
N PRO A 64 -8.62 16.66 -13.76
CA PRO A 64 -8.86 15.26 -13.38
C PRO A 64 -7.72 14.64 -12.56
N GLU A 65 -6.57 15.31 -12.44
CA GLU A 65 -5.44 14.85 -11.63
C GLU A 65 -5.69 15.16 -10.13
N PRO A 66 -5.13 14.30 -9.24
CA PRO A 66 -4.34 13.11 -9.49
C PRO A 66 -5.16 11.85 -9.84
N GLY A 67 -6.48 11.86 -9.69
CA GLY A 67 -7.36 10.70 -9.80
C GLY A 67 -7.24 9.96 -11.13
N LEU A 68 -7.28 10.68 -12.26
CA LEU A 68 -7.16 10.06 -13.59
C LEU A 68 -5.78 9.45 -13.83
N ALA A 69 -4.70 10.04 -13.29
CA ALA A 69 -3.36 9.44 -13.37
C ALA A 69 -3.29 8.11 -12.62
N LEU A 70 -3.87 8.04 -11.42
CA LEU A 70 -3.98 6.79 -10.64
C LEU A 70 -4.88 5.76 -11.33
N LEU A 71 -5.95 6.20 -12.01
CA LEU A 71 -6.79 5.32 -12.83
C LEU A 71 -6.00 4.71 -14.00
N LEU A 72 -5.19 5.52 -14.69
CA LEU A 72 -4.31 5.04 -15.76
C LEU A 72 -3.32 4.00 -15.24
N LEU A 73 -2.72 4.24 -14.08
CA LEU A 73 -1.85 3.26 -13.42
C LEU A 73 -2.58 1.95 -13.12
N ALA A 74 -3.78 2.02 -12.53
CA ALA A 74 -4.59 0.85 -12.21
C ALA A 74 -4.98 0.02 -13.46
N ARG A 75 -5.08 0.68 -14.63
CA ARG A 75 -5.30 0.04 -15.94
C ARG A 75 -4.01 -0.46 -16.62
N GLY A 76 -2.86 -0.44 -15.94
CA GLY A 76 -1.58 -0.86 -16.50
C GLY A 76 -0.93 0.11 -17.49
N ARG A 77 -1.45 1.35 -17.57
CA ARG A 77 -0.92 2.40 -18.46
C ARG A 77 0.06 3.31 -17.73
N ALA A 78 1.11 2.73 -17.15
CA ALA A 78 2.04 3.40 -16.26
C ALA A 78 2.75 4.61 -16.89
N ASP A 79 3.18 4.51 -18.17
CA ASP A 79 3.83 5.64 -18.87
C ASP A 79 2.89 6.83 -19.07
N ALA A 80 1.63 6.57 -19.40
CA ALA A 80 0.62 7.61 -19.52
C ALA A 80 0.28 8.26 -18.18
N ALA A 81 0.24 7.46 -17.10
CA ALA A 81 0.06 7.94 -15.74
C ALA A 81 1.21 8.84 -15.31
N ARG A 82 2.47 8.45 -15.56
CA ARG A 82 3.66 9.25 -15.30
C ARG A 82 3.63 10.58 -16.04
N THR A 83 3.44 10.54 -17.35
CA THR A 83 3.40 11.77 -18.17
C THR A 83 2.33 12.75 -17.66
N MET A 84 1.15 12.23 -17.31
CA MET A 84 0.05 13.06 -16.80
C MET A 84 0.38 13.69 -15.45
N ILE A 85 0.92 12.91 -14.49
CA ILE A 85 1.17 13.40 -13.14
C ILE A 85 2.36 14.36 -13.08
N GLU A 86 3.39 14.14 -13.88
CA GLU A 86 4.53 15.06 -14.00
C GLU A 86 4.10 16.41 -14.58
N ARG A 87 3.31 16.38 -15.65
CA ARG A 87 2.72 17.59 -16.20
C ARG A 87 1.86 18.33 -15.16
N ALA A 88 1.02 17.61 -14.40
CA ALA A 88 0.22 18.21 -13.35
C ALA A 88 1.07 18.89 -12.27
N LEU A 89 2.24 18.30 -11.94
CA LEU A 89 3.20 18.88 -11.00
C LEU A 89 3.86 20.14 -11.57
N ASP A 90 4.27 20.12 -12.84
CA ASP A 90 4.88 21.28 -13.52
C ASP A 90 3.91 22.46 -13.63
N GLU A 91 2.62 22.18 -13.83
CA GLU A 91 1.56 23.17 -13.91
C GLU A 91 0.98 23.60 -12.55
N ALA A 92 1.46 23.02 -11.44
CA ALA A 92 1.00 23.37 -10.10
C ALA A 92 1.44 24.80 -9.73
N ALA A 93 0.45 25.68 -9.52
CA ALA A 93 0.67 27.11 -9.33
C ALA A 93 1.27 27.46 -7.95
N ASP A 94 1.05 26.61 -6.95
CA ASP A 94 1.46 26.83 -5.56
C ASP A 94 1.75 25.51 -4.81
N ASP A 95 2.25 25.62 -3.60
CA ASP A 95 2.58 24.47 -2.76
C ASP A 95 1.36 23.61 -2.43
N ILE A 96 0.17 24.19 -2.29
CA ILE A 96 -1.06 23.45 -1.99
C ILE A 96 -1.44 22.55 -3.17
N ALA A 97 -1.31 23.07 -4.40
CA ALA A 97 -1.53 22.29 -5.61
C ALA A 97 -0.50 21.16 -5.74
N ARG A 98 0.79 21.44 -5.43
CA ARG A 98 1.87 20.45 -5.44
C ARG A 98 1.62 19.31 -4.45
N VAL A 99 1.25 19.62 -3.21
CA VAL A 99 0.96 18.63 -2.16
C VAL A 99 -0.15 17.66 -2.57
N LYS A 100 -1.13 18.09 -3.36
CA LYS A 100 -2.20 17.22 -3.87
C LYS A 100 -1.72 16.21 -4.93
N VAL A 101 -0.65 16.53 -5.65
CA VAL A 101 -0.11 15.74 -6.77
C VAL A 101 1.02 14.82 -6.34
N LEU A 102 1.88 15.27 -5.42
CA LEU A 102 3.09 14.56 -4.98
C LEU A 102 2.84 13.13 -4.49
N PRO A 103 1.77 12.82 -3.71
CA PRO A 103 1.50 11.45 -3.29
C PRO A 103 1.27 10.50 -4.46
N ALA A 104 0.50 10.92 -5.46
CA ALA A 104 0.25 10.12 -6.65
C ALA A 104 1.51 9.96 -7.51
N LEU A 105 2.36 10.98 -7.60
CA LEU A 105 3.64 10.87 -8.28
C LEU A 105 4.54 9.82 -7.60
N ALA A 106 4.62 9.82 -6.27
CA ALA A 106 5.40 8.83 -5.54
C ALA A 106 4.86 7.40 -5.78
N GLU A 107 3.54 7.20 -5.72
CA GLU A 107 2.90 5.91 -5.98
C GLU A 107 3.15 5.40 -7.41
N ILE A 108 3.03 6.29 -8.41
CA ILE A 108 3.28 5.95 -9.82
C ILE A 108 4.75 5.60 -10.04
N ALA A 109 5.67 6.40 -9.48
CA ALA A 109 7.11 6.15 -9.57
C ALA A 109 7.50 4.81 -8.95
N LEU A 110 6.99 4.48 -7.74
CA LEU A 110 7.20 3.19 -7.09
C LEU A 110 6.67 2.03 -7.93
N ALA A 111 5.47 2.15 -8.50
CA ALA A 111 4.89 1.13 -9.37
C ALA A 111 5.71 0.87 -10.64
N MET A 112 6.44 1.88 -11.13
CA MET A 112 7.35 1.78 -12.26
C MET A 112 8.78 1.36 -11.89
N GLY A 113 9.08 1.20 -10.59
CA GLY A 113 10.42 0.89 -10.09
C GLY A 113 11.38 2.08 -10.06
N ASP A 114 10.89 3.29 -10.34
CA ASP A 114 11.69 4.53 -10.29
C ASP A 114 11.79 5.05 -8.85
N ARG A 115 12.69 4.40 -8.09
CA ARG A 115 12.93 4.74 -6.68
C ARG A 115 13.49 6.14 -6.49
N GLY A 116 14.27 6.64 -7.46
CA GLY A 116 14.84 7.99 -7.42
C GLY A 116 13.72 9.03 -7.43
N ARG A 117 12.82 8.93 -8.41
CA ARG A 117 11.68 9.84 -8.53
C ARG A 117 10.73 9.76 -7.34
N ALA A 118 10.51 8.56 -6.80
CA ALA A 118 9.70 8.38 -5.60
C ALA A 118 10.31 9.11 -4.38
N ARG A 119 11.62 8.98 -4.15
CA ARG A 119 12.32 9.70 -3.07
C ARG A 119 12.24 11.22 -3.23
N ASP A 120 12.40 11.74 -4.45
CA ASP A 120 12.28 13.18 -4.72
C ASP A 120 10.89 13.70 -4.39
N ALA A 121 9.84 12.94 -4.75
CA ALA A 121 8.46 13.29 -4.42
C ALA A 121 8.21 13.28 -2.91
N VAL A 122 8.70 12.26 -2.21
CA VAL A 122 8.61 12.13 -0.74
C VAL A 122 9.38 13.26 -0.04
N ALA A 123 10.59 13.59 -0.51
CA ALA A 123 11.38 14.70 0.05
C ALA A 123 10.66 16.05 -0.13
N SER A 124 10.05 16.27 -1.31
CA SER A 124 9.26 17.49 -1.56
C SER A 124 8.03 17.56 -0.66
N LEU A 125 7.39 16.43 -0.38
CA LEU A 125 6.26 16.35 0.54
C LEU A 125 6.69 16.62 1.99
N ALA A 126 7.87 16.11 2.40
CA ALA A 126 8.46 16.37 3.71
C ALA A 126 8.73 17.85 3.94
N ALA A 127 9.30 18.54 2.96
CA ALA A 127 9.53 19.98 3.03
C ALA A 127 8.20 20.76 3.18
N SER A 128 7.13 20.31 2.52
CA SER A 128 5.80 20.91 2.68
C SER A 128 5.21 20.66 4.07
N GLN A 129 5.44 19.48 4.66
CA GLN A 129 5.03 19.15 6.04
C GLN A 129 5.78 20.01 7.07
N GLU A 130 7.08 20.23 6.89
CA GLU A 130 7.87 21.10 7.76
C GLU A 130 7.38 22.54 7.71
N ALA A 131 7.03 23.03 6.52
CA ALA A 131 6.53 24.40 6.33
C ALA A 131 5.10 24.61 6.88
N ARG A 132 4.26 23.58 6.79
CA ARG A 132 2.84 23.59 7.20
C ARG A 132 2.42 22.25 7.80
N PRO A 133 2.72 22.00 9.08
CA PRO A 133 2.39 20.73 9.71
C PRO A 133 0.88 20.44 9.67
N ALA A 134 0.52 19.23 9.24
CA ALA A 134 -0.84 18.74 9.24
C ALA A 134 -0.87 17.22 9.44
N PRO A 135 -1.70 16.67 10.34
CA PRO A 135 -1.72 15.24 10.63
C PRO A 135 -1.95 14.37 9.37
N LEU A 136 -2.85 14.78 8.49
CA LEU A 136 -3.13 14.08 7.23
C LEU A 136 -1.89 14.01 6.34
N LEU A 137 -1.14 15.11 6.23
CA LEU A 137 0.07 15.16 5.42
C LEU A 137 1.18 14.31 6.05
N GLU A 138 1.33 14.35 7.38
CA GLU A 138 2.27 13.54 8.14
C GLU A 138 2.03 12.04 7.95
N ALA A 139 0.78 11.60 8.09
CA ALA A 139 0.40 10.19 7.90
C ALA A 139 0.63 9.73 6.45
N THR A 140 0.29 10.58 5.47
CA THR A 140 0.55 10.31 4.05
C THR A 140 2.04 10.19 3.77
N LEU A 141 2.84 11.12 4.29
CA LEU A 141 4.30 11.12 4.18
C LEU A 141 4.91 9.87 4.81
N ALA A 142 4.51 9.53 6.03
CA ALA A 142 5.03 8.35 6.74
C ALA A 142 4.74 7.05 5.97
N ARG A 143 3.56 6.91 5.36
CA ARG A 143 3.23 5.75 4.52
C ARG A 143 4.09 5.71 3.25
N LEU A 144 4.22 6.82 2.52
CA LEU A 144 4.99 6.86 1.28
C LEU A 144 6.49 6.67 1.51
N ASP A 145 7.03 7.24 2.59
CA ASP A 145 8.42 7.02 3.01
C ASP A 145 8.67 5.53 3.31
N ALA A 146 7.72 4.88 4.01
CA ALA A 146 7.79 3.44 4.23
C ALA A 146 7.76 2.63 2.94
N GLU A 147 6.93 2.98 1.96
CA GLU A 147 6.86 2.30 0.66
C GLU A 147 8.20 2.43 -0.11
N VAL A 148 8.86 3.58 -0.02
CA VAL A 148 10.22 3.78 -0.56
C VAL A 148 11.23 2.89 0.17
N LEU A 149 11.19 2.86 1.51
CA LEU A 149 12.07 2.00 2.31
C LEU A 149 11.86 0.51 2.03
N ILE A 150 10.61 0.07 1.81
CA ILE A 150 10.30 -1.30 1.37
C ILE A 150 10.97 -1.58 0.02
N ALA A 151 10.84 -0.66 -0.94
CA ALA A 151 11.47 -0.81 -2.24
C ALA A 151 13.00 -0.84 -2.18
N ASP A 152 13.60 -0.19 -1.18
CA ASP A 152 15.04 -0.20 -0.91
C ASP A 152 15.51 -1.43 -0.11
N GLY A 153 14.57 -2.23 0.43
CA GLY A 153 14.86 -3.42 1.24
C GLY A 153 15.08 -3.14 2.72
N ASP A 154 14.86 -1.91 3.19
CA ASP A 154 14.95 -1.57 4.63
C ASP A 154 13.60 -1.76 5.34
N GLY A 155 13.22 -3.03 5.52
CA GLY A 155 11.97 -3.38 6.19
C GLY A 155 11.90 -2.90 7.65
N LYS A 156 13.04 -2.78 8.36
CA LYS A 156 13.02 -2.32 9.76
C LYS A 156 12.67 -0.83 9.86
N ALA A 157 13.28 0.00 9.03
CA ALA A 157 12.96 1.43 8.99
C ALA A 157 11.51 1.64 8.47
N ALA A 158 11.08 0.88 7.46
CA ALA A 158 9.72 0.91 6.95
C ALA A 158 8.69 0.60 8.04
N LEU A 159 8.94 -0.41 8.88
CA LEU A 159 8.06 -0.79 10.00
C LEU A 159 7.82 0.38 10.95
N ALA A 160 8.87 1.11 11.31
CA ALA A 160 8.75 2.28 12.20
C ALA A 160 7.87 3.38 11.59
N ARG A 161 8.07 3.67 10.28
CA ARG A 161 7.26 4.67 9.56
C ARG A 161 5.79 4.25 9.43
N LEU A 162 5.53 2.98 9.15
CA LEU A 162 4.17 2.46 9.06
C LEU A 162 3.43 2.51 10.41
N ARG A 163 4.12 2.26 11.53
CA ARG A 163 3.50 2.41 12.86
C ARG A 163 3.13 3.87 13.17
N THR A 164 3.95 4.83 12.76
CA THR A 164 3.59 6.25 12.84
C THR A 164 2.35 6.55 12.00
N ALA A 165 2.31 6.10 10.74
CA ALA A 165 1.15 6.30 9.87
C ALA A 165 -0.11 5.61 10.42
N GLU A 166 0.00 4.40 10.97
CA GLU A 166 -1.11 3.64 11.58
C GLU A 166 -1.77 4.44 12.69
N THR A 167 -0.95 4.96 13.65
CA THR A 167 -1.45 5.75 14.77
C THR A 167 -2.22 6.98 14.29
N ILE A 168 -1.65 7.75 13.37
CA ILE A 168 -2.27 8.98 12.90
C ILE A 168 -3.55 8.69 12.11
N TRP A 169 -3.56 7.70 11.20
CA TRP A 169 -4.76 7.34 10.45
C TRP A 169 -5.88 6.80 11.35
N GLN A 170 -5.53 6.11 12.44
CA GLN A 170 -6.49 5.67 13.44
C GLN A 170 -7.10 6.86 14.20
N GLU A 171 -6.29 7.83 14.62
CA GLU A 171 -6.75 9.07 15.28
C GLU A 171 -7.63 9.92 14.34
N LEU A 172 -7.35 9.93 13.04
CA LEU A 172 -8.13 10.64 12.03
C LEU A 172 -9.43 9.92 11.61
N ASP A 173 -9.69 8.72 12.12
CA ASP A 173 -10.82 7.87 11.72
C ASP A 173 -10.93 7.70 10.20
N ALA A 174 -9.79 7.32 9.57
CA ALA A 174 -9.65 7.13 8.13
C ALA A 174 -9.47 5.64 7.78
N PRO A 175 -10.54 4.83 7.77
CA PRO A 175 -10.44 3.38 7.69
C PRO A 175 -9.78 2.87 6.40
N TYR A 176 -10.00 3.53 5.27
CA TYR A 176 -9.37 3.14 4.01
C TYR A 176 -7.85 3.31 4.05
N ASP A 177 -7.36 4.47 4.49
CA ASP A 177 -5.93 4.75 4.56
C ASP A 177 -5.25 3.90 5.64
N LEU A 178 -5.93 3.65 6.76
CA LEU A 178 -5.50 2.69 7.78
C LEU A 178 -5.36 1.28 7.22
N ALA A 179 -6.32 0.81 6.41
CA ALA A 179 -6.24 -0.49 5.77
C ALA A 179 -5.07 -0.59 4.78
N ARG A 180 -4.78 0.48 4.04
CA ARG A 180 -3.58 0.56 3.18
C ARG A 180 -2.28 0.40 3.97
N VAL A 181 -2.19 1.06 5.13
CA VAL A 181 -1.03 0.95 6.03
C VAL A 181 -0.91 -0.47 6.58
N ARG A 182 -2.01 -1.09 7.02
CA ARG A 182 -2.01 -2.48 7.49
C ARG A 182 -1.59 -3.47 6.41
N ALA A 183 -2.03 -3.27 5.17
CA ALA A 183 -1.57 -4.08 4.05
C ALA A 183 -0.04 -3.97 3.84
N ALA A 184 0.52 -2.77 3.98
CA ALA A 184 1.96 -2.55 3.91
C ALA A 184 2.70 -3.13 5.14
N LEU A 185 2.13 -3.05 6.35
CA LEU A 185 2.65 -3.71 7.56
C LEU A 185 2.73 -5.22 7.36
N GLY A 186 1.65 -5.85 6.87
CA GLY A 186 1.64 -7.27 6.55
C GLY A 186 2.74 -7.65 5.56
N GLN A 187 2.94 -6.86 4.52
CA GLN A 187 4.02 -7.08 3.54
C GLN A 187 5.42 -7.01 4.18
N VAL A 188 5.68 -6.02 5.03
CA VAL A 188 6.97 -5.87 5.73
C VAL A 188 7.18 -7.00 6.72
N LEU A 189 6.18 -7.35 7.53
CA LEU A 189 6.26 -8.43 8.51
C LEU A 189 6.51 -9.78 7.82
N LEU A 190 5.85 -10.03 6.68
CA LEU A 190 6.09 -11.22 5.88
C LEU A 190 7.55 -11.28 5.39
N ALA A 191 8.09 -10.17 4.90
CA ALA A 191 9.49 -10.07 4.46
C ALA A 191 10.49 -10.24 5.62
N LEU A 192 10.12 -9.82 6.83
CA LEU A 192 10.92 -10.00 8.05
C LEU A 192 10.74 -11.40 8.69
N GLY A 193 9.86 -12.26 8.13
CA GLY A 193 9.62 -13.62 8.57
C GLY A 193 8.60 -13.76 9.71
N ASP A 194 7.88 -12.71 10.05
CA ASP A 194 6.74 -12.75 10.98
C ASP A 194 5.43 -13.01 10.21
N GLY A 195 5.23 -14.28 9.83
CA GLY A 195 4.05 -14.70 9.07
C GLY A 195 2.75 -14.52 9.84
N ASP A 196 2.76 -14.75 11.16
CA ASP A 196 1.57 -14.63 12.01
C ASP A 196 1.14 -13.15 12.12
N GLY A 197 2.09 -12.25 12.37
CA GLY A 197 1.85 -10.82 12.38
C GLY A 197 1.37 -10.31 11.01
N ALA A 198 1.97 -10.81 9.93
CA ALA A 198 1.56 -10.46 8.57
C ALA A 198 0.12 -10.88 8.28
N ALA A 199 -0.28 -12.11 8.67
CA ALA A 199 -1.65 -12.61 8.47
C ALA A 199 -2.68 -11.73 9.20
N LEU A 200 -2.39 -11.34 10.45
CA LEU A 200 -3.27 -10.47 11.23
C LEU A 200 -3.49 -9.11 10.56
N ASP A 201 -2.43 -8.48 10.05
CA ASP A 201 -2.51 -7.19 9.38
C ASP A 201 -3.20 -7.30 8.01
N PHE A 202 -2.94 -8.36 7.24
CA PHE A 202 -3.66 -8.62 5.97
C PHE A 202 -5.15 -8.87 6.20
N ASP A 203 -5.52 -9.69 7.19
CA ASP A 203 -6.92 -9.95 7.51
C ASP A 203 -7.66 -8.69 7.95
N ALA A 204 -7.01 -7.83 8.74
CA ALA A 204 -7.58 -6.56 9.15
C ALA A 204 -7.77 -5.62 7.95
N ALA A 205 -6.79 -5.53 7.05
CA ALA A 205 -6.89 -4.74 5.82
C ALA A 205 -8.01 -5.26 4.90
N LEU A 206 -8.05 -6.58 4.66
CA LEU A 206 -9.05 -7.22 3.80
C LEU A 206 -10.48 -7.03 4.31
N ARG A 207 -10.71 -7.13 5.63
CA ARG A 207 -12.04 -6.83 6.21
C ARG A 207 -12.48 -5.42 5.83
N THR A 208 -11.64 -4.43 6.10
CA THR A 208 -11.97 -3.02 5.79
C THR A 208 -12.17 -2.80 4.29
N PHE A 209 -11.31 -3.35 3.43
CA PHE A 209 -11.48 -3.20 1.99
C PHE A 209 -12.76 -3.86 1.47
N ARG A 210 -13.17 -5.01 2.01
CA ARG A 210 -14.44 -5.66 1.67
C ARG A 210 -15.65 -4.84 2.13
N ASP A 211 -15.60 -4.31 3.34
CA ASP A 211 -16.66 -3.45 3.88
C ASP A 211 -16.87 -2.18 3.02
N LEU A 212 -15.78 -1.65 2.46
CA LEU A 212 -15.79 -0.48 1.57
C LEU A 212 -16.07 -0.82 0.10
N GLY A 213 -15.94 -2.08 -0.31
CA GLY A 213 -16.00 -2.51 -1.71
C GLY A 213 -14.76 -2.08 -2.52
N ALA A 214 -13.58 -2.02 -1.90
CA ALA A 214 -12.31 -1.61 -2.52
C ALA A 214 -11.66 -2.78 -3.28
N GLU A 215 -12.30 -3.25 -4.36
CA GLU A 215 -11.91 -4.45 -5.12
C GLU A 215 -10.45 -4.46 -5.59
N PRO A 216 -9.87 -3.36 -6.13
CA PRO A 216 -8.48 -3.36 -6.54
C PRO A 216 -7.50 -3.64 -5.38
N ASP A 217 -7.81 -3.12 -4.19
CA ASP A 217 -6.99 -3.33 -3.00
C ASP A 217 -7.17 -4.73 -2.42
N ILE A 218 -8.38 -5.31 -2.45
CA ILE A 218 -8.62 -6.71 -2.09
C ILE A 218 -7.75 -7.62 -2.92
N HIS A 219 -7.84 -7.53 -4.23
CA HIS A 219 -7.03 -8.35 -5.15
C HIS A 219 -5.52 -8.14 -5.00
N ARG A 220 -5.10 -6.91 -4.67
CA ARG A 220 -3.67 -6.62 -4.41
C ARG A 220 -3.18 -7.32 -3.17
N VAL A 221 -3.92 -7.25 -2.05
CA VAL A 221 -3.53 -7.87 -0.78
C VAL A 221 -3.57 -9.39 -0.89
N GLU A 222 -4.60 -9.97 -1.48
CA GLU A 222 -4.70 -11.42 -1.70
C GLU A 222 -3.51 -11.96 -2.49
N ARG A 223 -3.11 -11.30 -3.58
CA ARG A 223 -1.92 -11.68 -4.34
C ARG A 223 -0.62 -11.62 -3.54
N ILE A 224 -0.49 -10.68 -2.61
CA ILE A 224 0.70 -10.58 -1.75
C ILE A 224 0.70 -11.71 -0.72
N ALA A 225 -0.44 -11.95 -0.08
CA ALA A 225 -0.61 -13.01 0.90
C ALA A 225 -0.37 -14.41 0.28
N ASP A 226 -0.93 -14.67 -0.91
CA ASP A 226 -0.77 -15.93 -1.64
C ASP A 226 0.69 -16.21 -2.02
N ARG A 227 1.44 -15.17 -2.43
CA ARG A 227 2.87 -15.32 -2.73
C ARG A 227 3.68 -15.71 -1.48
N GLY A 228 3.26 -15.24 -0.32
CA GLY A 228 3.85 -15.64 0.96
C GLY A 228 3.49 -17.08 1.36
N ALA A 229 2.29 -17.53 1.02
CA ALA A 229 1.79 -18.87 1.30
C ALA A 229 2.26 -19.94 0.29
N SER A 230 2.78 -19.53 -0.88
CA SER A 230 3.13 -20.45 -1.97
C SER A 230 4.48 -21.16 -1.82
N LEU A 231 5.23 -20.89 -0.75
CA LEU A 231 6.47 -21.62 -0.48
C LEU A 231 6.18 -23.01 0.10
N PRO A 232 7.01 -24.04 -0.21
CA PRO A 232 6.79 -25.40 0.26
C PRO A 232 6.52 -25.45 1.77
N GLY A 233 5.49 -26.20 2.19
CA GLY A 233 5.12 -26.36 3.58
C GLY A 233 4.52 -25.10 4.24
N GLY A 234 4.09 -24.08 3.47
CA GLY A 234 3.55 -22.84 4.02
C GLY A 234 4.60 -21.95 4.72
N LEU A 235 5.87 -22.17 4.41
CA LEU A 235 6.98 -21.42 4.97
C LEU A 235 7.03 -20.00 4.40
N SER A 236 7.43 -19.02 5.22
CA SER A 236 7.81 -17.69 4.72
C SER A 236 9.19 -17.71 4.06
N ALA A 237 9.51 -16.69 3.26
CA ALA A 237 10.83 -16.56 2.63
C ALA A 237 11.98 -16.62 3.67
N ARG A 238 11.76 -16.01 4.85
CA ARG A 238 12.74 -16.03 5.95
C ARG A 238 12.86 -17.42 6.59
N GLU A 239 11.75 -18.14 6.73
CA GLU A 239 11.77 -19.52 7.23
C GLU A 239 12.46 -20.46 6.25
N VAL A 240 12.29 -20.26 4.94
CA VAL A 240 13.05 -21.00 3.91
C VAL A 240 14.54 -20.70 4.02
N GLU A 241 14.93 -19.44 4.20
CA GLU A 241 16.35 -19.06 4.40
C GLU A 241 16.93 -19.72 5.65
N VAL A 242 16.22 -19.66 6.78
CA VAL A 242 16.62 -20.37 8.01
C VAL A 242 16.67 -21.88 7.79
N LEU A 243 15.69 -22.45 7.08
CA LEU A 243 15.64 -23.89 6.79
C LEU A 243 16.82 -24.33 5.92
N ARG A 244 17.25 -23.54 4.95
CA ARG A 244 18.46 -23.80 4.15
C ARG A 244 19.72 -23.87 5.01
N MET A 245 19.88 -22.94 5.94
CA MET A 245 21.02 -22.94 6.87
C MET A 245 20.96 -24.10 7.85
N VAL A 246 19.73 -24.47 8.28
CA VAL A 246 19.49 -25.68 9.07
C VAL A 246 19.89 -26.94 8.30
N ALA A 247 19.52 -27.03 7.02
CA ALA A 247 19.87 -28.14 6.14
C ALA A 247 21.39 -28.20 5.85
N ALA A 248 22.05 -27.04 5.76
CA ALA A 248 23.51 -26.93 5.69
C ALA A 248 24.24 -27.29 7.01
N GLY A 249 23.51 -27.70 8.06
CA GLY A 249 24.10 -28.14 9.34
C GLY A 249 24.52 -27.00 10.27
N GLN A 250 24.19 -25.77 10.02
CA GLN A 250 24.57 -24.62 10.87
C GLN A 250 23.82 -24.65 12.21
N THR A 251 24.47 -24.25 13.30
CA THR A 251 23.81 -24.10 14.61
C THR A 251 22.95 -22.83 14.66
N ASN A 252 21.95 -22.76 15.55
CA ASN A 252 21.09 -21.57 15.70
C ASN A 252 21.92 -20.31 16.02
N ARG A 253 23.01 -20.45 16.76
CA ARG A 253 23.97 -19.37 17.03
C ARG A 253 24.69 -18.89 15.77
N ALA A 254 25.13 -19.80 14.88
CA ALA A 254 25.78 -19.46 13.61
C ALA A 254 24.80 -18.75 12.68
N ILE A 255 23.57 -19.27 12.55
CA ILE A 255 22.47 -18.67 11.78
C ILE A 255 22.16 -17.26 12.31
N ALA A 256 22.07 -17.09 13.62
CA ALA A 256 21.82 -15.81 14.25
C ALA A 256 22.90 -14.78 13.91
N ALA A 257 24.16 -15.17 13.94
CA ALA A 257 25.30 -14.32 13.59
C ALA A 257 25.28 -13.92 12.10
N GLU A 258 25.01 -14.88 11.21
CA GLU A 258 24.96 -14.65 9.76
C GLU A 258 23.79 -13.72 9.35
N LEU A 259 22.64 -13.89 9.98
CA LEU A 259 21.43 -13.13 9.70
C LEU A 259 21.30 -11.82 10.49
N GLY A 260 22.25 -11.51 11.38
CA GLY A 260 22.22 -10.31 12.22
C GLY A 260 21.05 -10.32 13.23
N LEU A 261 20.63 -11.50 13.71
CA LEU A 261 19.51 -11.68 14.63
C LEU A 261 19.98 -12.21 16.00
N SER A 262 19.07 -12.22 16.99
CA SER A 262 19.31 -12.91 18.23
C SER A 262 19.11 -14.43 18.07
N GLU A 263 19.86 -15.25 18.85
CA GLU A 263 19.69 -16.70 18.87
C GLU A 263 18.25 -17.09 19.24
N ARG A 264 17.62 -16.37 20.17
CA ARG A 264 16.20 -16.53 20.53
C ARG A 264 15.24 -16.32 19.36
N THR A 265 15.57 -15.39 18.45
CA THR A 265 14.77 -15.16 17.23
C THR A 265 14.87 -16.35 16.28
N ILE A 266 16.08 -16.92 16.15
CA ILE A 266 16.28 -18.13 15.33
C ILE A 266 15.58 -19.34 15.96
N ASP A 267 15.63 -19.50 17.28
CA ASP A 267 14.90 -20.56 17.99
C ASP A 267 13.40 -20.50 17.68
N ARG A 268 12.83 -19.31 17.67
CA ARG A 268 11.42 -19.09 17.29
C ARG A 268 11.17 -19.46 15.83
N HIS A 269 12.03 -19.05 14.89
CA HIS A 269 11.89 -19.44 13.49
C HIS A 269 11.97 -20.95 13.30
N VAL A 270 12.93 -21.63 13.93
CA VAL A 270 13.07 -23.08 13.85
C VAL A 270 11.83 -23.78 14.43
N SER A 271 11.30 -23.29 15.55
CA SER A 271 10.07 -23.83 16.15
C SER A 271 8.87 -23.67 15.23
N ASN A 272 8.72 -22.51 14.60
CA ASN A 272 7.64 -22.24 13.65
C ASN A 272 7.77 -23.13 12.39
N ILE A 273 9.00 -23.29 11.87
CA ILE A 273 9.29 -24.20 10.75
C ILE A 273 8.84 -25.61 11.10
N PHE A 274 9.22 -26.12 12.28
CA PHE A 274 8.85 -27.47 12.69
C PHE A 274 7.33 -27.65 12.83
N ALA A 275 6.64 -26.63 13.37
CA ALA A 275 5.18 -26.64 13.48
C ALA A 275 4.51 -26.64 12.11
N LYS A 276 4.94 -25.77 11.18
CA LYS A 276 4.37 -25.67 9.82
C LYS A 276 4.60 -26.91 8.98
N LEU A 277 5.79 -27.50 9.09
CA LEU A 277 6.15 -28.74 8.38
C LEU A 277 5.63 -30.02 9.07
N ALA A 278 4.98 -29.88 10.23
CA ALA A 278 4.56 -31.01 11.07
C ALA A 278 5.71 -32.00 11.38
N VAL A 279 6.93 -31.49 11.58
CA VAL A 279 8.11 -32.29 11.91
C VAL A 279 8.56 -32.05 13.36
N SER A 280 9.18 -33.05 13.96
CA SER A 280 9.61 -33.01 15.37
C SER A 280 11.13 -32.93 15.56
N SER A 281 11.90 -32.96 14.48
CA SER A 281 13.36 -32.95 14.56
C SER A 281 14.03 -32.13 13.46
N ARG A 282 15.24 -31.66 13.77
CA ARG A 282 16.10 -30.98 12.81
C ARG A 282 16.42 -31.85 11.59
N ALA A 283 16.64 -33.15 11.81
CA ALA A 283 16.90 -34.09 10.72
C ALA A 283 15.70 -34.24 9.78
N SER A 284 14.47 -34.27 10.31
CA SER A 284 13.24 -34.31 9.50
C SER A 284 13.03 -33.02 8.73
N ALA A 285 13.36 -31.86 9.30
CA ALA A 285 13.32 -30.59 8.61
C ALA A 285 14.35 -30.51 7.48
N THR A 286 15.56 -31.04 7.69
CA THR A 286 16.60 -31.16 6.65
C THR A 286 16.14 -32.08 5.52
N ALA A 287 15.52 -33.22 5.83
CA ALA A 287 14.98 -34.14 4.82
C ALA A 287 13.91 -33.42 3.95
N PHE A 288 13.00 -32.68 4.58
CA PHE A 288 12.01 -31.87 3.86
C PHE A 288 12.66 -30.84 2.92
N ALA A 289 13.71 -30.15 3.39
CA ALA A 289 14.42 -29.17 2.57
C ALA A 289 15.05 -29.81 1.31
N VAL A 290 15.63 -31.00 1.45
CA VAL A 290 16.21 -31.75 0.30
C VAL A 290 15.12 -32.23 -0.65
N GLU A 291 14.01 -32.75 -0.13
CA GLU A 291 12.88 -33.26 -0.96
C GLU A 291 12.23 -32.17 -1.81
N HIS A 292 12.27 -30.92 -1.33
CA HIS A 292 11.63 -29.79 -2.00
C HIS A 292 12.62 -28.83 -2.68
N ASP A 293 13.86 -29.26 -2.95
CA ASP A 293 14.92 -28.48 -3.59
C ASP A 293 15.19 -27.12 -2.88
N LEU A 294 15.09 -27.12 -1.54
CA LEU A 294 15.36 -25.95 -0.70
C LEU A 294 16.75 -25.97 -0.06
N ALA A 295 17.52 -27.05 -0.20
CA ALA A 295 18.84 -27.24 0.42
C ALA A 295 19.98 -26.74 -0.44
#